data_2bf82aee68bbe895c3628960884c39ff
#
_entry.id   2bf82aee68bbe895c3628960884c39ff
#
_cell.length_a   1.000
_cell.length_b   1.000
_cell.length_c   1.000
_cell.angle_alpha   90.00
_cell.angle_beta   90.00
_cell.angle_gamma   90.00
#
_symmetry.space_group_name_H-M   'P 1'
#
loop_
_entity.id
_entity.type
_entity.pdbx_description
1 polymer ?
#
loop_
_entity_poly.entity_id
_entity_poly.type
_entity_poly.pdbx_seq_one_letter_code
_entity_poly.pdbx_strand_id
1 'polypeptide(L)'
;MAKRLIMMMLRNILYLPYAFINLLRYAKNDKISEEKKYKLIRLIGNRGCKCGNVNVHGYGLENLPKESGYIMYPNHQGLFDVMGFVHLNPTPFSVVIKKEAYNVFMLRQIIQTMGGLFMDREDPREGLKVINEVANQVKSGRNFLIFPEGTRSKNGNRLGEFKSGSFKAATKAKCPIVPMAIIDCYLPFDTNSIRKVDVQIHVLPPIPYEEYQGMKTAEIADIVKERIEKVIAENEHNFEN
;
A
#
# COMPACT_ATOMS: atom_id res chain seq x y z
N MET A 1 13.49 1.82 -14.31
CA MET A 1 12.05 1.52 -14.51
C MET A 1 11.77 0.71 -15.78
N ALA A 2 12.09 1.22 -16.97
CA ALA A 2 11.63 0.60 -18.22
C ALA A 2 11.99 -0.86 -18.43
N LYS A 3 13.25 -1.27 -18.22
CA LYS A 3 13.71 -2.63 -18.53
C LYS A 3 12.93 -3.71 -17.74
N ARG A 4 12.75 -3.53 -16.44
CA ARG A 4 12.04 -4.50 -15.59
C ARG A 4 10.55 -4.57 -15.94
N LEU A 5 9.88 -3.42 -16.18
CA LEU A 5 8.49 -3.40 -16.63
C LEU A 5 8.30 -4.10 -17.97
N ILE A 6 9.19 -3.86 -18.94
CA ILE A 6 9.17 -4.56 -20.23
C ILE A 6 9.32 -6.06 -20.02
N MET A 7 10.29 -6.49 -19.22
CA MET A 7 10.48 -7.91 -18.88
C MET A 7 9.21 -8.50 -18.23
N MET A 8 8.59 -7.80 -17.28
CA MET A 8 7.35 -8.25 -16.65
C MET A 8 6.22 -8.37 -17.66
N MET A 9 6.06 -7.41 -18.58
CA MET A 9 5.04 -7.46 -19.62
C MET A 9 5.29 -8.62 -20.58
N LEU A 10 6.52 -8.81 -21.08
CA LEU A 10 6.87 -9.90 -21.99
C LEU A 10 6.61 -11.27 -21.34
N ARG A 11 7.03 -11.47 -20.09
CA ARG A 11 6.80 -12.72 -19.34
C ARG A 11 5.33 -12.97 -18.99
N ASN A 12 4.48 -11.97 -19.07
CA ASN A 12 3.04 -12.06 -18.79
C ASN A 12 2.17 -11.86 -20.05
N ILE A 13 2.74 -11.81 -21.26
CA ILE A 13 2.03 -11.37 -22.46
C ILE A 13 0.73 -12.16 -22.71
N LEU A 14 0.74 -13.47 -22.47
CA LEU A 14 -0.44 -14.33 -22.61
C LEU A 14 -1.45 -14.15 -21.46
N TYR A 15 -0.99 -13.66 -20.30
CA TYR A 15 -1.83 -13.44 -19.13
C TYR A 15 -2.47 -12.05 -19.10
N LEU A 16 -1.82 -11.06 -19.69
CA LEU A 16 -2.28 -9.66 -19.67
C LEU A 16 -3.71 -9.48 -20.19
N PRO A 17 -4.13 -10.08 -21.33
CA PRO A 17 -5.50 -9.95 -21.81
C PRO A 17 -6.52 -10.51 -20.81
N TYR A 18 -6.24 -11.68 -20.22
CA TYR A 18 -7.09 -12.27 -19.18
C TYR A 18 -7.20 -11.36 -17.96
N ALA A 19 -6.08 -10.85 -17.44
CA ALA A 19 -6.07 -9.95 -16.29
C ALA A 19 -6.86 -8.67 -16.59
N PHE A 20 -6.63 -8.06 -17.76
CA PHE A 20 -7.30 -6.82 -18.14
C PHE A 20 -8.80 -6.98 -18.30
N ILE A 21 -9.26 -8.03 -18.98
CA ILE A 21 -10.70 -8.31 -19.16
C ILE A 21 -11.38 -8.50 -17.78
N ASN A 22 -10.73 -9.27 -16.88
CA ASN A 22 -11.31 -9.49 -15.55
C ASN A 22 -11.26 -8.22 -14.68
N LEU A 23 -10.23 -7.40 -14.77
CA LEU A 23 -10.18 -6.10 -14.10
C LEU A 23 -11.35 -5.19 -14.56
N LEU A 24 -11.62 -5.11 -15.87
CA LEU A 24 -12.76 -4.34 -16.41
C LEU A 24 -14.09 -4.87 -15.87
N ARG A 25 -14.25 -6.19 -15.79
CA ARG A 25 -15.46 -6.85 -15.29
C ARG A 25 -15.67 -6.63 -13.79
N TYR A 26 -14.58 -6.60 -13.00
CA TYR A 26 -14.63 -6.57 -11.54
C TYR A 26 -14.66 -5.14 -10.97
N ALA A 27 -14.02 -4.18 -11.64
CA ALA A 27 -13.83 -2.82 -11.14
C ALA A 27 -15.14 -2.12 -10.75
N LYS A 28 -16.22 -2.36 -11.48
CA LYS A 28 -17.51 -1.69 -11.29
C LYS A 28 -18.68 -2.66 -10.99
N ASN A 29 -18.36 -3.90 -10.62
CA ASN A 29 -19.40 -4.91 -10.39
C ASN A 29 -19.55 -5.18 -8.89
N ASP A 30 -20.60 -4.61 -8.30
CA ASP A 30 -20.91 -4.74 -6.87
C ASP A 30 -21.45 -6.12 -6.48
N LYS A 31 -21.82 -6.96 -7.47
CA LYS A 31 -22.25 -8.35 -7.21
C LYS A 31 -21.08 -9.29 -6.94
N ILE A 32 -19.85 -8.85 -7.20
CA ILE A 32 -18.64 -9.65 -6.96
C ILE A 32 -18.09 -9.28 -5.58
N SER A 33 -17.92 -10.29 -4.72
CA SER A 33 -17.40 -10.07 -3.36
C SER A 33 -15.98 -9.48 -3.38
N GLU A 34 -15.64 -8.77 -2.32
CA GLU A 34 -14.32 -8.15 -2.13
C GLU A 34 -13.20 -9.20 -2.17
N GLU A 35 -13.41 -10.35 -1.55
CA GLU A 35 -12.43 -11.45 -1.53
C GLU A 35 -12.14 -11.97 -2.94
N LYS A 36 -13.20 -12.10 -3.78
CA LYS A 36 -13.02 -12.56 -5.17
C LYS A 36 -12.30 -11.52 -6.01
N LYS A 37 -12.60 -10.24 -5.83
CA LYS A 37 -11.87 -9.13 -6.44
C LYS A 37 -10.41 -9.16 -6.02
N TYR A 38 -10.16 -9.30 -4.72
CA TYR A 38 -8.81 -9.28 -4.16
C TYR A 38 -7.97 -10.50 -4.57
N LYS A 39 -8.58 -11.69 -4.74
CA LYS A 39 -7.89 -12.86 -5.31
C LYS A 39 -7.31 -12.58 -6.70
N LEU A 40 -8.02 -11.85 -7.57
CA LEU A 40 -7.49 -11.43 -8.87
C LEU A 40 -6.29 -10.47 -8.70
N ILE A 41 -6.41 -9.49 -7.80
CA ILE A 41 -5.33 -8.54 -7.50
C ILE A 41 -4.09 -9.26 -6.98
N ARG A 42 -4.25 -10.21 -6.05
CA ARG A 42 -3.13 -11.03 -5.56
C ARG A 42 -2.48 -11.86 -6.65
N LEU A 43 -3.27 -12.43 -7.56
CA LEU A 43 -2.72 -13.19 -8.68
C LEU A 43 -1.87 -12.30 -9.58
N ILE A 44 -2.32 -11.07 -9.86
CA ILE A 44 -1.56 -10.07 -10.63
C ILE A 44 -0.28 -9.69 -9.87
N GLY A 45 -0.35 -9.40 -8.58
CA GLY A 45 0.79 -9.05 -7.73
C GLY A 45 1.82 -10.17 -7.67
N ASN A 46 1.39 -11.41 -7.40
CA ASN A 46 2.26 -12.58 -7.35
C ASN A 46 3.01 -12.81 -8.66
N ARG A 47 2.29 -12.72 -9.79
CA ARG A 47 2.92 -12.82 -11.11
C ARG A 47 3.87 -11.65 -11.37
N GLY A 48 3.51 -10.45 -10.91
CA GLY A 48 4.35 -9.26 -11.00
C GLY A 48 5.68 -9.45 -10.27
N CYS A 49 5.67 -9.88 -9.03
CA CYS A 49 6.88 -10.16 -8.26
C CYS A 49 7.73 -11.25 -8.93
N LYS A 50 7.13 -12.39 -9.29
CA LYS A 50 7.83 -13.51 -9.94
C LYS A 50 8.45 -13.11 -11.29
N CYS A 51 7.66 -12.48 -12.15
CA CYS A 51 8.11 -12.09 -13.50
C CYS A 51 9.06 -10.88 -13.48
N GLY A 52 9.01 -10.11 -12.38
CA GLY A 52 9.90 -8.97 -12.12
C GLY A 52 11.23 -9.34 -11.48
N ASN A 53 11.49 -10.61 -11.17
CA ASN A 53 12.66 -11.03 -10.39
C ASN A 53 12.77 -10.28 -9.04
N VAL A 54 11.66 -10.16 -8.30
CA VAL A 54 11.62 -9.50 -7.00
C VAL A 54 11.26 -10.53 -5.94
N ASN A 55 12.12 -10.71 -4.95
CA ASN A 55 11.81 -11.43 -3.74
C ASN A 55 11.26 -10.44 -2.71
N VAL A 56 10.10 -10.73 -2.17
CA VAL A 56 9.48 -9.91 -1.13
C VAL A 56 9.55 -10.69 0.18
N HIS A 57 10.31 -10.16 1.14
CA HIS A 57 10.44 -10.72 2.48
C HIS A 57 9.43 -10.04 3.40
N GLY A 58 8.54 -10.80 4.01
CA GLY A 58 7.52 -10.32 4.95
C GLY A 58 7.88 -10.68 6.37
N TYR A 59 7.80 -9.71 7.28
CA TYR A 59 8.07 -9.88 8.70
C TYR A 59 6.90 -9.32 9.50
N GLY A 60 6.56 -9.98 10.61
CA GLY A 60 5.51 -9.53 11.51
C GLY A 60 4.11 -9.57 10.90
N LEU A 61 3.85 -10.40 9.88
CA LEU A 61 2.52 -10.50 9.26
C LEU A 61 1.44 -10.93 10.26
N GLU A 62 1.83 -11.64 11.31
CA GLU A 62 0.99 -12.03 12.44
C GLU A 62 0.49 -10.86 13.28
N ASN A 63 1.12 -9.68 13.17
CA ASN A 63 0.69 -8.44 13.83
C ASN A 63 -0.54 -7.81 13.15
N LEU A 64 -0.91 -8.24 11.95
CA LEU A 64 -2.15 -7.76 11.34
C LEU A 64 -3.35 -8.14 12.22
N PRO A 65 -4.25 -7.18 12.55
CA PRO A 65 -5.44 -7.48 13.32
C PRO A 65 -6.26 -8.60 12.67
N LYS A 66 -6.76 -9.53 13.49
CA LYS A 66 -7.62 -10.63 13.01
C LYS A 66 -8.96 -10.11 12.50
N GLU A 67 -9.48 -9.08 13.13
CA GLU A 67 -10.71 -8.41 12.72
C GLU A 67 -10.39 -7.30 11.72
N SER A 68 -11.20 -7.21 10.67
CA SER A 68 -11.09 -6.15 9.67
C SER A 68 -11.59 -4.82 10.21
N GLY A 69 -11.22 -3.73 9.56
CA GLY A 69 -11.55 -2.37 9.99
C GLY A 69 -10.35 -1.65 10.63
N TYR A 70 -9.16 -1.81 10.06
CA TYR A 70 -7.93 -1.13 10.48
C TYR A 70 -7.29 -0.34 9.33
N ILE A 71 -6.36 0.56 9.68
CA ILE A 71 -5.61 1.34 8.71
C ILE A 71 -4.11 1.08 8.87
N MET A 72 -3.49 0.70 7.76
CA MET A 72 -2.05 0.52 7.65
C MET A 72 -1.39 1.82 7.18
N TYR A 73 -0.31 2.19 7.86
CA TYR A 73 0.48 3.39 7.55
C TYR A 73 1.94 3.02 7.28
N PRO A 74 2.29 2.69 6.03
CA PRO A 74 3.68 2.49 5.62
C PRO A 74 4.38 3.80 5.26
N ASN A 75 5.73 3.81 5.30
CA ASN A 75 6.52 4.75 4.52
C ASN A 75 6.33 4.48 3.02
N HIS A 76 6.65 5.46 2.16
CA HIS A 76 6.38 5.36 0.72
C HIS A 76 7.65 5.52 -0.10
N GLN A 77 8.09 4.44 -0.76
CA GLN A 77 9.31 4.41 -1.55
C GLN A 77 9.05 4.39 -3.06
N GLY A 78 8.07 3.61 -3.51
CA GLY A 78 7.90 3.39 -4.93
C GLY A 78 6.54 2.88 -5.38
N LEU A 79 6.42 2.67 -6.68
CA LEU A 79 5.21 2.04 -7.25
C LEU A 79 5.10 0.55 -6.87
N PHE A 80 6.19 -0.05 -6.39
CA PHE A 80 6.23 -1.45 -6.02
C PHE A 80 5.63 -1.72 -4.63
N ASP A 81 5.56 -0.73 -3.75
CA ASP A 81 5.16 -0.88 -2.34
C ASP A 81 3.84 -1.64 -2.19
N VAL A 82 2.79 -1.18 -2.87
CA VAL A 82 1.46 -1.81 -2.82
C VAL A 82 1.49 -3.22 -3.42
N MET A 83 2.21 -3.42 -4.52
CA MET A 83 2.32 -4.73 -5.18
C MET A 83 3.05 -5.75 -4.29
N GLY A 84 4.12 -5.33 -3.63
CA GLY A 84 4.86 -6.15 -2.67
C GLY A 84 3.96 -6.56 -1.49
N PHE A 85 3.18 -5.65 -0.94
CA PHE A 85 2.28 -5.98 0.16
C PHE A 85 1.09 -6.85 -0.28
N VAL A 86 0.51 -6.62 -1.45
CA VAL A 86 -0.50 -7.51 -2.05
C VAL A 86 0.01 -8.95 -2.20
N HIS A 87 1.30 -9.11 -2.54
CA HIS A 87 1.93 -10.42 -2.64
C HIS A 87 1.92 -11.17 -1.29
N LEU A 88 2.27 -10.48 -0.21
CA LEU A 88 2.38 -11.06 1.12
C LEU A 88 1.02 -11.24 1.81
N ASN A 89 0.16 -10.22 1.74
CA ASN A 89 -1.07 -10.19 2.53
C ASN A 89 -2.24 -10.90 1.83
N PRO A 90 -2.83 -11.95 2.44
CA PRO A 90 -4.01 -12.62 1.91
C PRO A 90 -5.32 -11.87 2.17
N THR A 91 -5.35 -10.94 3.13
CA THR A 91 -6.54 -10.21 3.55
C THR A 91 -6.80 -9.02 2.64
N PRO A 92 -8.05 -8.81 2.15
CA PRO A 92 -8.40 -7.66 1.35
C PRO A 92 -8.10 -6.32 2.02
N PHE A 93 -7.60 -5.38 1.24
CA PHE A 93 -7.47 -3.99 1.65
C PHE A 93 -7.63 -3.05 0.45
N SER A 94 -8.00 -1.82 0.74
CA SER A 94 -8.09 -0.71 -0.21
C SER A 94 -6.94 0.27 -0.01
N VAL A 95 -6.70 1.13 -1.00
CA VAL A 95 -5.61 2.12 -0.95
C VAL A 95 -6.14 3.52 -1.26
N VAL A 96 -5.49 4.53 -0.69
CA VAL A 96 -5.67 5.92 -1.12
C VAL A 96 -4.50 6.29 -2.04
N ILE A 97 -4.82 6.69 -3.28
CA ILE A 97 -3.81 7.00 -4.29
C ILE A 97 -4.07 8.39 -4.88
N LYS A 98 -3.03 9.02 -5.42
CA LYS A 98 -3.16 10.31 -6.06
C LYS A 98 -4.03 10.26 -7.33
N LYS A 99 -4.78 11.32 -7.59
CA LYS A 99 -5.74 11.46 -8.70
C LYS A 99 -5.14 11.20 -10.09
N GLU A 100 -3.89 11.60 -10.31
CA GLU A 100 -3.21 11.43 -11.59
C GLU A 100 -3.01 9.97 -11.98
N ALA A 101 -2.96 9.07 -11.00
CA ALA A 101 -2.89 7.62 -11.24
C ALA A 101 -4.14 7.07 -11.95
N TYR A 102 -5.25 7.82 -11.95
CA TYR A 102 -6.48 7.49 -12.68
C TYR A 102 -6.26 7.40 -14.20
N ASN A 103 -5.30 8.15 -14.74
CA ASN A 103 -4.99 8.17 -16.17
C ASN A 103 -3.94 7.12 -16.59
N VAL A 104 -3.42 6.33 -15.64
CA VAL A 104 -2.42 5.30 -15.95
C VAL A 104 -3.13 4.01 -16.36
N PHE A 105 -2.77 3.50 -17.54
CA PHE A 105 -3.31 2.25 -18.08
C PHE A 105 -3.18 1.08 -17.08
N MET A 106 -4.22 0.30 -16.93
CA MET A 106 -4.41 -0.79 -15.98
C MET A 106 -4.39 -0.37 -14.49
N LEU A 107 -3.63 0.64 -14.07
CA LEU A 107 -3.54 1.04 -12.67
C LEU A 107 -4.91 1.49 -12.13
N ARG A 108 -5.63 2.30 -12.92
CA ARG A 108 -7.00 2.69 -12.59
C ARG A 108 -7.89 1.49 -12.28
N GLN A 109 -7.88 0.47 -13.16
CA GLN A 109 -8.72 -0.72 -13.01
C GLN A 109 -8.30 -1.56 -11.79
N ILE A 110 -7.01 -1.66 -11.52
CA ILE A 110 -6.48 -2.33 -10.32
C ILE A 110 -7.01 -1.63 -9.07
N ILE A 111 -6.82 -0.31 -8.97
CA ILE A 111 -7.26 0.47 -7.81
C ILE A 111 -8.78 0.41 -7.63
N GLN A 112 -9.56 0.54 -8.70
CA GLN A 112 -11.02 0.40 -8.64
C GLN A 112 -11.45 -1.01 -8.20
N THR A 113 -10.76 -2.07 -8.67
CA THR A 113 -11.04 -3.45 -8.26
C THR A 113 -10.72 -3.66 -6.77
N MET A 114 -9.71 -2.98 -6.23
CA MET A 114 -9.41 -2.96 -4.80
C MET A 114 -10.37 -2.10 -3.97
N GLY A 115 -11.31 -1.38 -4.59
CA GLY A 115 -12.14 -0.39 -3.90
C GLY A 115 -11.36 0.84 -3.42
N GLY A 116 -10.22 1.12 -4.03
CA GLY A 116 -9.37 2.23 -3.65
C GLY A 116 -9.94 3.60 -4.04
N LEU A 117 -9.49 4.63 -3.34
CA LEU A 117 -9.94 6.01 -3.50
C LEU A 117 -8.87 6.88 -4.14
N PHE A 118 -9.29 7.73 -5.06
CA PHE A 118 -8.41 8.71 -5.69
C PHE A 118 -8.53 10.05 -4.95
N MET A 119 -7.40 10.65 -4.62
CA MET A 119 -7.32 11.91 -3.87
C MET A 119 -6.57 12.96 -4.67
N ASP A 120 -7.18 14.13 -4.82
CA ASP A 120 -6.47 15.35 -5.20
C ASP A 120 -5.75 15.88 -3.95
N ARG A 121 -4.43 15.92 -3.99
CA ARG A 121 -3.61 16.39 -2.85
C ARG A 121 -3.43 17.89 -2.82
N GLU A 122 -3.78 18.57 -3.90
CA GLU A 122 -3.73 20.03 -4.04
C GLU A 122 -5.03 20.69 -3.58
N ASP A 123 -6.14 19.91 -3.50
CA ASP A 123 -7.42 20.38 -2.95
C ASP A 123 -7.65 19.82 -1.53
N PRO A 124 -7.46 20.67 -0.48
CA PRO A 124 -7.69 20.25 0.91
C PRO A 124 -9.14 19.82 1.20
N ARG A 125 -10.12 20.35 0.45
CA ARG A 125 -11.53 20.02 0.62
C ARG A 125 -11.83 18.61 0.08
N GLU A 126 -11.28 18.29 -1.09
CA GLU A 126 -11.36 16.95 -1.67
C GLU A 126 -10.61 15.94 -0.78
N GLY A 127 -9.41 16.30 -0.31
CA GLY A 127 -8.64 15.49 0.65
C GLY A 127 -9.45 15.16 1.90
N LEU A 128 -10.16 16.12 2.48
CA LEU A 128 -11.00 15.89 3.65
C LEU A 128 -12.19 14.95 3.36
N LYS A 129 -12.81 15.06 2.18
CA LYS A 129 -13.88 14.14 1.76
C LYS A 129 -13.37 12.71 1.66
N VAL A 130 -12.21 12.51 1.04
CA VAL A 130 -11.60 11.17 0.91
C VAL A 130 -11.26 10.59 2.28
N ILE A 131 -10.68 11.37 3.20
CA ILE A 131 -10.38 10.94 4.57
C ILE A 131 -11.66 10.55 5.34
N ASN A 132 -12.74 11.29 5.15
CA ASN A 132 -14.04 10.94 5.75
C ASN A 132 -14.60 9.64 5.16
N GLU A 133 -14.48 9.46 3.85
CA GLU A 133 -14.93 8.24 3.18
C GLU A 133 -14.13 7.02 3.64
N VAL A 134 -12.79 7.14 3.76
CA VAL A 134 -11.97 6.08 4.37
C VAL A 134 -12.47 5.73 5.76
N ALA A 135 -12.70 6.73 6.62
CA ALA A 135 -13.17 6.48 7.99
C ALA A 135 -14.52 5.74 8.02
N ASN A 136 -15.43 6.07 7.11
CA ASN A 136 -16.73 5.41 7.01
C ASN A 136 -16.59 3.95 6.54
N GLN A 137 -15.75 3.70 5.53
CA GLN A 137 -15.51 2.35 5.02
C GLN A 137 -14.77 1.48 6.04
N VAL A 138 -13.84 2.04 6.80
CA VAL A 138 -13.16 1.33 7.89
C VAL A 138 -14.13 0.93 8.99
N LYS A 139 -15.05 1.81 9.39
CA LYS A 139 -16.14 1.48 10.33
C LYS A 139 -17.04 0.35 9.85
N SER A 140 -17.19 0.20 8.53
CA SER A 140 -17.95 -0.90 7.94
C SER A 140 -17.13 -2.19 7.75
N GLY A 141 -15.91 -2.25 8.29
CA GLY A 141 -15.07 -3.44 8.28
C GLY A 141 -14.09 -3.54 7.11
N ARG A 142 -13.83 -2.46 6.37
CA ARG A 142 -12.85 -2.46 5.30
C ARG A 142 -11.45 -2.02 5.80
N ASN A 143 -10.41 -2.69 5.35
CA ASN A 143 -9.03 -2.31 5.65
C ASN A 143 -8.50 -1.32 4.62
N PHE A 144 -7.69 -0.35 5.07
CA PHE A 144 -7.06 0.61 4.19
C PHE A 144 -5.55 0.68 4.38
N LEU A 145 -4.84 1.03 3.31
CA LEU A 145 -3.44 1.41 3.32
C LEU A 145 -3.33 2.87 2.88
N ILE A 146 -2.71 3.69 3.71
CA ILE A 146 -2.50 5.12 3.46
C ILE A 146 -1.03 5.44 3.65
N PHE A 147 -0.40 6.04 2.64
CA PHE A 147 0.96 6.56 2.76
C PHE A 147 0.94 7.95 3.42
N PRO A 148 1.40 8.08 4.68
CA PRO A 148 1.28 9.34 5.41
C PRO A 148 2.19 10.43 4.87
N GLU A 149 3.27 10.09 4.17
CA GLU A 149 4.15 11.06 3.51
C GLU A 149 3.42 11.84 2.39
N GLY A 150 2.40 11.23 1.79
CA GLY A 150 1.67 11.83 0.69
C GLY A 150 2.47 11.96 -0.61
N THR A 151 3.73 11.56 -0.64
CA THR A 151 4.60 11.50 -1.82
C THR A 151 5.62 10.39 -1.62
N ARG A 152 6.25 9.93 -2.70
CA ARG A 152 7.33 8.95 -2.61
C ARG A 152 8.59 9.61 -2.06
N SER A 153 9.28 8.95 -1.16
CA SER A 153 10.67 9.30 -0.81
C SER A 153 11.54 9.17 -2.07
N LYS A 154 12.43 10.12 -2.28
CA LYS A 154 13.45 10.06 -3.34
C LYS A 154 14.82 9.72 -2.76
N ASN A 155 14.88 9.42 -1.48
CA ASN A 155 16.11 9.27 -0.70
C ASN A 155 16.30 7.82 -0.19
N GLY A 156 15.91 6.82 -0.99
CA GLY A 156 16.03 5.40 -0.61
C GLY A 156 15.17 5.07 0.61
N ASN A 157 15.77 4.50 1.63
CA ASN A 157 15.10 4.07 2.86
C ASN A 157 14.80 5.22 3.85
N ARG A 158 15.23 6.44 3.57
CA ARG A 158 14.95 7.59 4.45
C ARG A 158 13.50 8.04 4.32
N LEU A 159 12.84 8.21 5.46
CA LEU A 159 11.46 8.68 5.53
C LEU A 159 11.35 10.17 5.20
N GLY A 160 10.24 10.52 4.55
CA GLY A 160 9.80 11.90 4.45
C GLY A 160 9.04 12.37 5.71
N GLU A 161 8.47 13.55 5.62
CA GLU A 161 7.58 14.08 6.66
C GLU A 161 6.21 13.39 6.61
N PHE A 162 5.70 12.94 7.76
CA PHE A 162 4.36 12.36 7.86
C PHE A 162 3.32 13.46 8.03
N LYS A 163 2.38 13.53 7.09
CA LYS A 163 1.28 14.49 7.13
C LYS A 163 0.24 14.06 8.16
N SER A 164 0.16 14.77 9.27
CA SER A 164 -0.76 14.49 10.38
C SER A 164 -2.24 14.37 9.94
N GLY A 165 -2.62 15.05 8.86
CA GLY A 165 -3.97 14.98 8.29
C GLY A 165 -4.40 13.59 7.85
N SER A 166 -3.46 12.70 7.46
CA SER A 166 -3.75 11.32 7.06
C SER A 166 -4.30 10.49 8.22
N PHE A 167 -3.88 10.77 9.45
CA PHE A 167 -4.30 10.06 10.67
C PHE A 167 -5.71 10.43 11.14
N LYS A 168 -6.31 11.51 10.59
CA LYS A 168 -7.72 11.83 10.85
C LYS A 168 -8.67 10.70 10.46
N ALA A 169 -8.31 9.86 9.49
CA ALA A 169 -9.12 8.70 9.14
C ALA A 169 -9.19 7.70 10.29
N ALA A 170 -8.07 7.37 10.92
CA ALA A 170 -8.01 6.45 12.06
C ALA A 170 -8.73 7.01 13.30
N THR A 171 -8.48 8.29 13.65
CA THR A 171 -9.15 8.92 14.79
C THR A 171 -10.68 8.97 14.62
N LYS A 172 -11.17 9.26 13.41
CA LYS A 172 -12.61 9.26 13.10
C LYS A 172 -13.22 7.86 13.06
N ALA A 173 -12.46 6.88 12.55
CA ALA A 173 -12.91 5.49 12.52
C ALA A 173 -12.85 4.84 13.90
N LYS A 174 -12.01 5.33 14.81
CA LYS A 174 -11.69 4.72 16.11
C LYS A 174 -11.16 3.29 15.93
N CYS A 175 -10.19 3.11 15.01
CA CYS A 175 -9.73 1.81 14.57
C CYS A 175 -8.25 1.59 14.90
N PRO A 176 -7.76 0.35 14.92
CA PRO A 176 -6.33 0.10 15.05
C PRO A 176 -5.51 0.76 13.94
N ILE A 177 -4.38 1.35 14.30
CA ILE A 177 -3.33 1.84 13.41
C ILE A 177 -2.26 0.77 13.32
N VAL A 178 -1.91 0.35 12.09
CA VAL A 178 -0.85 -0.63 11.85
C VAL A 178 0.33 0.08 11.18
N PRO A 179 1.40 0.43 11.91
CA PRO A 179 2.61 0.95 11.29
C PRO A 179 3.28 -0.14 10.46
N MET A 180 3.88 0.23 9.33
CA MET A 180 4.61 -0.70 8.49
C MET A 180 5.91 -0.06 8.00
N ALA A 181 7.02 -0.81 8.04
CA ALA A 181 8.29 -0.38 7.46
C ALA A 181 8.50 -1.10 6.12
N ILE A 182 8.74 -0.32 5.09
CA ILE A 182 9.05 -0.79 3.74
C ILE A 182 10.49 -0.42 3.45
N ILE A 183 11.31 -1.42 3.05
CA ILE A 183 12.74 -1.27 2.82
C ILE A 183 13.07 -1.77 1.40
N ASP A 184 13.82 -0.96 0.65
CA ASP A 184 14.32 -1.25 -0.70
C ASP A 184 13.24 -1.42 -1.79
N CYS A 185 11.97 -1.15 -1.49
CA CYS A 185 10.87 -1.28 -2.46
C CYS A 185 10.92 -0.24 -3.61
N TYR A 186 11.81 0.74 -3.57
CA TYR A 186 12.11 1.60 -4.72
C TYR A 186 12.96 0.88 -5.78
N LEU A 187 13.83 -0.07 -5.39
CA LEU A 187 14.78 -0.75 -6.28
C LEU A 187 14.12 -1.41 -7.50
N PRO A 188 12.99 -2.13 -7.39
CA PRO A 188 12.38 -2.79 -8.53
C PRO A 188 12.10 -1.88 -9.72
N PHE A 189 11.68 -0.63 -9.48
CA PHE A 189 11.26 0.26 -10.55
C PHE A 189 12.11 1.52 -10.73
N ASP A 190 12.89 1.92 -9.74
CA ASP A 190 13.71 3.11 -9.83
C ASP A 190 15.14 2.81 -10.32
N THR A 191 15.59 1.55 -10.21
CA THR A 191 16.81 1.08 -10.86
C THR A 191 16.54 0.60 -12.28
N ASN A 192 17.48 0.84 -13.21
CA ASN A 192 17.35 0.35 -14.60
C ASN A 192 17.99 -1.04 -14.76
N SER A 193 17.66 -1.97 -13.85
CA SER A 193 18.18 -3.33 -13.76
C SER A 193 17.05 -4.36 -13.88
N ILE A 194 17.38 -5.56 -14.39
CA ILE A 194 16.52 -6.75 -14.39
C ILE A 194 17.07 -7.85 -13.47
N ARG A 195 18.19 -7.58 -12.78
CA ARG A 195 18.75 -8.51 -11.80
C ARG A 195 17.74 -8.75 -10.70
N LYS A 196 17.88 -9.89 -10.02
CA LYS A 196 17.08 -10.18 -8.83
C LYS A 196 17.32 -9.08 -7.78
N VAL A 197 16.25 -8.66 -7.13
CA VAL A 197 16.30 -7.74 -5.98
C VAL A 197 15.51 -8.32 -4.84
N ASP A 198 15.98 -8.08 -3.64
CA ASP A 198 15.32 -8.46 -2.40
C ASP A 198 14.75 -7.18 -1.76
N VAL A 199 13.48 -7.22 -1.32
CA VAL A 199 12.80 -6.11 -0.66
C VAL A 199 12.14 -6.59 0.61
N GLN A 200 11.98 -5.72 1.60
CA GLN A 200 11.41 -6.09 2.90
C GLN A 200 10.15 -5.29 3.19
N ILE A 201 9.18 -5.96 3.80
CA ILE A 201 7.97 -5.34 4.35
C ILE A 201 7.77 -5.88 5.76
N HIS A 202 7.88 -4.99 6.74
CA HIS A 202 7.69 -5.29 8.15
C HIS A 202 6.36 -4.74 8.61
N VAL A 203 5.50 -5.59 9.16
CA VAL A 203 4.26 -5.19 9.83
C VAL A 203 4.56 -5.08 11.31
N LEU A 204 4.44 -3.88 11.87
CA LEU A 204 4.73 -3.63 13.27
C LEU A 204 3.51 -3.91 14.14
N PRO A 205 3.68 -4.09 15.47
CA PRO A 205 2.56 -4.24 16.39
C PRO A 205 1.56 -3.09 16.23
N PRO A 206 0.27 -3.41 16.13
CA PRO A 206 -0.78 -2.39 15.95
C PRO A 206 -0.87 -1.49 17.18
N ILE A 207 -1.30 -0.26 16.97
CA ILE A 207 -1.63 0.71 18.01
C ILE A 207 -3.16 0.70 18.12
N PRO A 208 -3.75 0.11 19.17
CA PRO A 208 -5.20 0.09 19.37
C PRO A 208 -5.71 1.51 19.65
N TYR A 209 -7.00 1.75 19.39
CA TYR A 209 -7.59 3.09 19.54
C TYR A 209 -7.41 3.68 20.94
N GLU A 210 -7.48 2.84 21.95
CA GLU A 210 -7.35 3.20 23.36
C GLU A 210 -6.00 3.85 23.68
N GLU A 211 -4.94 3.47 22.97
CA GLU A 211 -3.58 4.03 23.19
C GLU A 211 -3.42 5.44 22.61
N TYR A 212 -4.20 5.81 21.57
CA TYR A 212 -4.06 7.11 20.93
C TYR A 212 -5.32 8.00 21.04
N GLN A 213 -6.34 7.53 21.77
CA GLN A 213 -7.54 8.31 22.02
C GLN A 213 -7.21 9.62 22.72
N GLY A 214 -7.69 10.75 22.17
CA GLY A 214 -7.43 12.08 22.71
C GLY A 214 -6.12 12.73 22.29
N MET A 215 -5.21 11.99 21.64
CA MET A 215 -3.98 12.57 21.09
C MET A 215 -4.26 13.45 19.86
N LYS A 216 -3.41 14.44 19.66
CA LYS A 216 -3.39 15.20 18.41
C LYS A 216 -2.85 14.32 17.29
N THR A 217 -3.37 14.50 16.08
CA THR A 217 -2.91 13.71 14.92
C THR A 217 -1.43 13.90 14.58
N ALA A 218 -0.79 14.99 15.01
CA ALA A 218 0.64 15.18 14.90
C ALA A 218 1.41 14.23 15.83
N GLU A 219 0.99 14.09 17.08
CA GLU A 219 1.59 13.19 18.06
C GLU A 219 1.49 11.72 17.57
N ILE A 220 0.34 11.35 17.00
CA ILE A 220 0.14 10.01 16.41
C ILE A 220 1.10 9.80 15.23
N ALA A 221 1.26 10.81 14.38
CA ALA A 221 2.17 10.74 13.23
C ALA A 221 3.63 10.53 13.67
N ASP A 222 4.06 11.23 14.73
CA ASP A 222 5.41 11.13 15.27
C ASP A 222 5.67 9.73 15.85
N ILE A 223 4.74 9.18 16.63
CA ILE A 223 4.83 7.82 17.18
C ILE A 223 4.95 6.77 16.06
N VAL A 224 4.10 6.87 15.05
CA VAL A 224 4.12 5.92 13.92
C VAL A 224 5.43 6.03 13.15
N LYS A 225 5.89 7.27 12.89
CA LYS A 225 7.14 7.53 12.20
C LYS A 225 8.34 6.97 12.94
N GLU A 226 8.46 7.25 14.23
CA GLU A 226 9.57 6.76 15.09
C GLU A 226 9.65 5.23 15.09
N ARG A 227 8.49 4.54 15.23
CA ARG A 227 8.45 3.08 15.17
C ARG A 227 8.96 2.54 13.84
N ILE A 228 8.61 3.18 12.71
CA ILE A 228 9.04 2.78 11.37
C ILE A 228 10.54 3.06 11.19
N GLU A 229 11.02 4.26 11.57
CA GLU A 229 12.43 4.63 11.47
C GLU A 229 13.35 3.66 12.21
N LYS A 230 12.94 3.25 13.42
CA LYS A 230 13.68 2.25 14.20
C LYS A 230 13.85 0.94 13.45
N VAL A 231 12.76 0.40 12.88
CA VAL A 231 12.80 -0.88 12.15
C VAL A 231 13.64 -0.76 10.88
N ILE A 232 13.57 0.36 10.17
CA ILE A 232 14.41 0.59 8.98
C ILE A 232 15.88 0.61 9.37
N ALA A 233 16.26 1.37 10.40
CA ALA A 233 17.65 1.46 10.86
C ALA A 233 18.24 0.10 11.29
N GLU A 234 17.41 -0.78 11.86
CA GLU A 234 17.81 -2.13 12.28
C GLU A 234 17.94 -3.12 11.10
N ASN A 235 17.31 -2.85 9.94
CA ASN A 235 17.15 -3.86 8.88
C ASN A 235 17.58 -3.42 7.48
N GLU A 236 17.93 -2.15 7.25
CA GLU A 236 18.25 -1.64 5.91
C GLU A 236 19.50 -2.25 5.25
N HIS A 237 20.33 -2.96 6.01
CA HIS A 237 21.54 -3.61 5.52
C HIS A 237 21.44 -5.15 5.43
N ASN A 238 20.23 -5.72 5.58
CA ASN A 238 20.06 -7.17 5.61
C ASN A 238 20.30 -7.85 4.24
N PHE A 239 20.24 -7.09 3.14
CA PHE A 239 20.47 -7.60 1.79
C PHE A 239 21.46 -6.73 1.03
N GLU A 240 22.42 -7.38 0.37
CA GLU A 240 23.27 -6.73 -0.63
C GLU A 240 22.54 -6.77 -1.99
N ASN A 241 22.00 -5.63 -2.43
CA ASN A 241 21.21 -5.50 -3.67
C ASN A 241 21.99 -4.85 -4.83
#